data_65a0f0475e7b97c29c42caee26ee1cd4
#
_entry.id   65a0f0475e7b97c29c42caee26ee1cd4
#
_cell.length_a   1.000
_cell.length_b   1.000
_cell.length_c   1.000
_cell.angle_alpha   90.00
_cell.angle_beta   90.00
_cell.angle_gamma   90.00
#
_symmetry.space_group_name_H-M   'P 1'
#
loop_
_entity.id
_entity.type
_entity.pdbx_description
1 polymer ?
#
loop_
_entity_poly.entity_id
_entity_poly.type
_entity_poly.pdbx_seq_one_letter_code
_entity_poly.pdbx_strand_id
1 'polypeptide(L)'
;MSDRRLFVKGALMLSGALFGLEGKGLSLMERGSAAASAEKAGALPGEYFRRLAKWCAVVQEGLRDQPGATLKELEARPGWNHFPYTILPAAVLYAKKHPANRWYKDAAMLALALEIGDLLVKEDARGAFETRLDSYRDAYMWVEAYGLLKDELGAERARLWGAAIEKNIGLLEGDVAAWKDCPSYTENYLGTSPNHYAWWSATLLVGGKHLEHKSWVESGSAVLRRFATTEQNPDGYWGEHNPDGPTIGYNYLTTLAVGVYWEHSGDPRALRALRRATDFHSRFTYPDGNACELMNDRNRYWEVSPWGQFAFSNFADGRGYAALLVKNTPDDVIDLDTLGLLGQNALYYREGPVEKCAAELPRYSHRLQGPAGIRKNGAWVVGMCGLVDTPLPLSQWFLDRQANVSLFHERVGLIVTGANSKGQPELATLSEKKNGVTYTKSMGSRLTLKESGDCLAVAHHTFTCEILVPPATEEEQQINFRITGRGPVPEEASLALQLCLKAGTELKTGAGHTVTLSGERIELTPEMLGGSITHGEWTLKIDADASLSWPVFPYNPYRNGLETKLEHAVGLLCVPLRLRVNPAHYVRPNEHEIRVAVRVPRRA
;
A
#
# COMPACT_ATOMS: atom_id res chain seq x y z
N MET A 1 1.20 34.81 15.90
CA MET A 1 2.07 33.66 16.28
C MET A 1 1.38 32.82 17.35
N SER A 2 0.16 32.42 17.14
CA SER A 2 -0.60 31.51 18.02
C SER A 2 -1.20 30.41 17.15
N ASP A 3 -1.18 29.22 17.65
CA ASP A 3 -1.88 28.01 17.17
C ASP A 3 -1.34 27.13 16.02
N ARG A 4 -0.11 27.29 15.57
CA ARG A 4 0.51 26.27 14.70
C ARG A 4 0.79 24.91 15.40
N ARG A 5 0.76 24.83 16.74
CA ARG A 5 1.01 23.56 17.48
C ARG A 5 -0.21 22.62 17.52
N LEU A 6 -1.41 23.12 17.33
CA LEU A 6 -2.63 22.30 17.27
C LEU A 6 -2.78 21.60 15.92
N PHE A 7 -2.35 22.26 14.84
CA PHE A 7 -2.42 21.71 13.48
C PHE A 7 -1.56 20.45 13.31
N VAL A 8 -0.36 20.43 13.93
CA VAL A 8 0.54 19.27 13.86
C VAL A 8 0.00 18.06 14.62
N LYS A 9 -0.73 18.28 15.74
CA LYS A 9 -1.35 17.17 16.49
C LYS A 9 -2.56 16.57 15.78
N GLY A 10 -3.30 17.36 15.04
CA GLY A 10 -4.46 16.91 14.29
C GLY A 10 -4.08 16.11 13.03
N ALA A 11 -3.09 16.58 12.24
CA ALA A 11 -2.64 15.89 11.02
C ALA A 11 -2.08 14.48 11.27
N LEU A 12 -1.56 14.25 12.46
CA LEU A 12 -1.03 12.95 12.89
C LEU A 12 -2.10 11.92 13.26
N MET A 13 -3.31 12.36 13.57
CA MET A 13 -4.37 11.44 14.06
C MET A 13 -5.26 10.87 12.96
N LEU A 14 -5.36 11.47 11.80
CA LEU A 14 -6.41 11.18 10.82
C LEU A 14 -5.98 10.32 9.63
N SER A 15 -4.68 10.18 9.36
CA SER A 15 -4.21 9.15 8.42
C SER A 15 -4.42 7.72 8.96
N GLY A 16 -4.79 7.58 10.23
CA GLY A 16 -5.18 6.30 10.84
C GLY A 16 -6.62 5.86 10.58
N ALA A 17 -7.50 6.77 10.17
CA ALA A 17 -8.91 6.45 9.94
C ALA A 17 -9.19 5.79 8.58
N LEU A 18 -8.23 5.82 7.66
CA LEU A 18 -8.37 5.30 6.30
C LEU A 18 -8.54 3.78 6.22
N PHE A 19 -8.34 3.04 7.31
CA PHE A 19 -8.21 1.59 7.21
C PHE A 19 -8.75 0.84 8.44
N GLY A 20 -9.82 1.29 8.99
CA GLY A 20 -10.51 0.64 10.11
C GLY A 20 -11.68 -0.23 9.67
N LEU A 21 -11.49 -1.22 8.81
CA LEU A 21 -12.54 -2.19 8.50
C LEU A 21 -12.37 -3.46 9.32
N GLU A 22 -13.41 -3.80 10.07
CA GLU A 22 -13.63 -5.14 10.58
C GLU A 22 -14.09 -6.04 9.41
N GLY A 23 -13.13 -6.49 8.59
CA GLY A 23 -13.39 -7.52 7.60
C GLY A 23 -13.61 -8.86 8.29
N LYS A 24 -14.83 -9.41 8.26
CA LYS A 24 -15.04 -10.84 8.53
C LYS A 24 -14.27 -11.60 7.47
N GLY A 25 -13.23 -12.33 7.89
CA GLY A 25 -12.39 -13.13 7.02
C GLY A 25 -13.21 -14.16 6.26
N LEU A 26 -13.38 -13.93 4.97
CA LEU A 26 -13.89 -14.94 4.04
C LEU A 26 -12.70 -15.66 3.38
N SER A 27 -12.81 -16.97 3.41
CA SER A 27 -11.85 -17.94 2.90
C SER A 27 -11.40 -17.63 1.47
N LEU A 28 -10.09 -17.44 1.28
CA LEU A 28 -9.39 -17.34 -0.01
C LEU A 28 -9.35 -18.68 -0.81
N MET A 29 -10.08 -19.70 -0.38
CA MET A 29 -9.90 -21.07 -0.89
C MET A 29 -10.71 -21.45 -2.13
N GLU A 30 -11.51 -20.56 -2.73
CA GLU A 30 -12.23 -20.91 -3.98
C GLU A 30 -12.02 -19.89 -5.10
N ARG A 31 -10.81 -19.80 -5.63
CA ARG A 31 -10.60 -19.08 -6.89
C ARG A 31 -9.86 -19.96 -7.89
N GLY A 32 -10.67 -20.63 -8.70
CA GLY A 32 -10.21 -21.44 -9.80
C GLY A 32 -9.67 -20.65 -10.99
N SER A 33 -8.68 -21.25 -11.60
CA SER A 33 -8.27 -21.25 -13.02
C SER A 33 -8.05 -19.94 -13.78
N ALA A 34 -6.80 -19.72 -14.10
CA ALA A 34 -6.22 -18.61 -14.87
C ALA A 34 -6.57 -18.56 -16.40
N ALA A 35 -7.50 -19.35 -16.91
CA ALA A 35 -7.76 -19.45 -18.34
C ALA A 35 -8.79 -18.45 -18.92
N ALA A 36 -9.44 -17.63 -18.07
CA ALA A 36 -10.50 -16.71 -18.50
C ALA A 36 -10.06 -15.24 -18.62
N SER A 37 -8.76 -14.91 -18.55
CA SER A 37 -8.30 -13.54 -18.36
C SER A 37 -8.22 -12.68 -19.64
N ALA A 38 -8.11 -13.26 -20.81
CA ALA A 38 -7.96 -12.50 -22.07
C ALA A 38 -9.29 -11.96 -22.62
N GLU A 39 -10.40 -12.67 -22.44
CA GLU A 39 -11.72 -12.26 -22.94
C GLU A 39 -12.42 -11.19 -22.08
N LYS A 40 -12.01 -10.99 -20.82
CA LYS A 40 -12.65 -10.08 -19.87
C LYS A 40 -12.03 -8.68 -19.78
N ALA A 41 -10.97 -8.41 -20.48
CA ALA A 41 -10.24 -7.14 -20.39
C ALA A 41 -11.02 -5.93 -20.95
N GLY A 42 -11.96 -6.13 -21.88
CA GLY A 42 -12.91 -5.09 -22.33
C GLY A 42 -14.05 -4.78 -21.35
N ALA A 43 -14.11 -5.48 -20.20
CA ALA A 43 -15.22 -5.40 -19.26
C ALA A 43 -14.93 -4.52 -18.03
N LEU A 44 -13.71 -3.96 -17.87
CA LEU A 44 -13.33 -3.25 -16.66
C LEU A 44 -14.16 -2.00 -16.37
N PRO A 45 -14.49 -1.12 -17.33
CA PRO A 45 -15.43 -0.02 -17.08
C PRO A 45 -16.79 -0.49 -16.57
N GLY A 46 -17.31 -1.59 -17.13
CA GLY A 46 -18.57 -2.18 -16.68
C GLY A 46 -18.51 -2.65 -15.21
N GLU A 47 -17.37 -3.18 -14.79
CA GLU A 47 -17.18 -3.59 -13.41
C GLU A 47 -17.13 -2.39 -12.44
N TYR A 48 -16.50 -1.30 -12.81
CA TYR A 48 -16.57 -0.06 -12.03
C TYR A 48 -18.02 0.42 -11.88
N PHE A 49 -18.76 0.57 -12.98
CA PHE A 49 -20.16 1.02 -12.92
C PHE A 49 -21.05 0.08 -12.11
N ARG A 50 -20.86 -1.23 -12.24
CA ARG A 50 -21.60 -2.23 -11.45
C ARG A 50 -21.37 -2.06 -9.94
N ARG A 51 -20.11 -1.90 -9.53
CA ARG A 51 -19.74 -1.68 -8.12
C ARG A 51 -20.29 -0.36 -7.60
N LEU A 52 -20.15 0.73 -8.36
CA LEU A 52 -20.71 2.02 -7.99
C LEU A 52 -22.22 1.94 -7.75
N ALA A 53 -22.95 1.32 -8.68
CA ALA A 53 -24.41 1.23 -8.57
C ALA A 53 -24.89 0.38 -7.38
N LYS A 54 -24.19 -0.76 -7.12
CA LYS A 54 -24.44 -1.58 -5.93
C LYS A 54 -24.35 -0.76 -4.65
N TRP A 55 -23.30 0.04 -4.51
CA TRP A 55 -23.05 0.80 -3.30
C TRP A 55 -23.87 2.09 -3.22
N CYS A 56 -24.17 2.74 -4.34
CA CYS A 56 -25.12 3.86 -4.36
C CYS A 56 -26.51 3.40 -3.87
N ALA A 57 -26.93 2.18 -4.18
CA ALA A 57 -28.18 1.62 -3.64
C ALA A 57 -28.12 1.46 -2.10
N VAL A 58 -27.00 0.99 -1.55
CA VAL A 58 -26.80 0.89 -0.09
C VAL A 58 -26.83 2.28 0.56
N VAL A 59 -26.20 3.27 -0.06
CA VAL A 59 -26.22 4.67 0.44
C VAL A 59 -27.64 5.24 0.41
N GLN A 60 -28.39 5.02 -0.67
CA GLN A 60 -29.79 5.46 -0.77
C GLN A 60 -30.69 4.84 0.32
N GLU A 61 -30.52 3.54 0.58
CA GLU A 61 -31.23 2.86 1.65
C GLU A 61 -30.89 3.46 3.01
N GLY A 62 -29.59 3.64 3.29
CA GLY A 62 -29.15 4.21 4.56
C GLY A 62 -29.62 5.65 4.80
N LEU A 63 -29.74 6.48 3.75
CA LEU A 63 -30.32 7.83 3.86
C LEU A 63 -31.84 7.78 4.13
N ARG A 64 -32.55 6.82 3.52
CA ARG A 64 -34.00 6.61 3.79
C ARG A 64 -34.28 6.11 5.20
N ASP A 65 -33.38 5.27 5.74
CA ASP A 65 -33.50 4.75 7.11
C ASP A 65 -33.25 5.82 8.18
N GLN A 66 -32.52 6.87 7.85
CA GLN A 66 -32.18 7.96 8.76
C GLN A 66 -32.43 9.34 8.12
N PRO A 67 -33.70 9.68 7.86
CA PRO A 67 -34.02 10.95 7.20
C PRO A 67 -33.61 12.14 8.06
N GLY A 68 -32.86 13.06 7.49
CA GLY A 68 -32.38 14.25 8.18
C GLY A 68 -31.15 14.03 9.08
N ALA A 69 -30.50 12.87 9.01
CA ALA A 69 -29.24 12.61 9.70
C ALA A 69 -28.17 13.66 9.33
N THR A 70 -27.35 14.03 10.30
CA THR A 70 -26.19 14.88 10.13
C THR A 70 -25.04 14.07 9.53
N LEU A 71 -24.05 14.75 8.94
CA LEU A 71 -22.83 14.11 8.45
C LEU A 71 -22.15 13.26 9.53
N LYS A 72 -22.07 13.78 10.76
CA LYS A 72 -21.47 13.07 11.89
C LYS A 72 -22.21 11.76 12.24
N GLU A 73 -23.53 11.75 12.15
CA GLU A 73 -24.35 10.55 12.42
C GLU A 73 -24.19 9.51 11.31
N LEU A 74 -24.10 9.95 10.05
CA LEU A 74 -23.86 9.06 8.92
C LEU A 74 -22.47 8.43 8.98
N GLU A 75 -21.44 9.22 9.28
CA GLU A 75 -20.06 8.74 9.41
C GLU A 75 -19.78 7.89 10.65
N ALA A 76 -20.67 7.91 11.64
CA ALA A 76 -20.58 7.01 12.78
C ALA A 76 -20.98 5.55 12.44
N ARG A 77 -21.58 5.31 11.27
CA ARG A 77 -21.93 3.96 10.81
C ARG A 77 -20.66 3.21 10.38
N PRO A 78 -20.53 1.91 10.67
CA PRO A 78 -19.39 1.11 10.22
C PRO A 78 -19.25 1.15 8.69
N GLY A 79 -18.05 1.46 8.21
CA GLY A 79 -17.75 1.58 6.78
C GLY A 79 -18.22 2.89 6.11
N TRP A 80 -18.83 3.81 6.86
CA TRP A 80 -19.37 5.07 6.33
C TRP A 80 -18.46 6.27 6.61
N ASN A 81 -17.24 6.06 7.05
CA ASN A 81 -16.23 7.12 7.11
C ASN A 81 -16.12 7.81 5.74
N HIS A 82 -15.89 9.09 5.72
CA HIS A 82 -15.79 9.86 4.47
C HIS A 82 -17.08 9.82 3.62
N PHE A 83 -18.25 9.88 4.26
CA PHE A 83 -19.54 9.92 3.58
C PHE A 83 -19.59 10.91 2.39
N PRO A 84 -18.98 12.12 2.44
CA PRO A 84 -18.96 13.05 1.31
C PRO A 84 -18.41 12.47 0.00
N TYR A 85 -17.61 11.43 0.04
CA TYR A 85 -17.06 10.78 -1.16
C TYR A 85 -18.13 10.17 -2.06
N THR A 86 -19.28 9.82 -1.50
CA THR A 86 -20.38 9.13 -2.20
C THR A 86 -21.05 9.98 -3.26
N ILE A 87 -20.86 11.30 -3.23
CA ILE A 87 -21.43 12.21 -4.23
C ILE A 87 -20.84 11.93 -5.63
N LEU A 88 -19.53 11.67 -5.72
CA LEU A 88 -18.88 11.44 -7.02
C LEU A 88 -19.37 10.15 -7.71
N PRO A 89 -19.46 8.99 -7.07
CA PRO A 89 -20.09 7.80 -7.62
C PRO A 89 -21.46 8.01 -8.25
N ALA A 90 -22.37 8.67 -7.54
CA ALA A 90 -23.70 8.96 -8.04
C ALA A 90 -23.67 9.91 -9.26
N ALA A 91 -22.86 10.96 -9.19
CA ALA A 91 -22.67 11.91 -10.30
C ALA A 91 -22.07 11.23 -11.54
N VAL A 92 -21.07 10.34 -11.36
CA VAL A 92 -20.45 9.59 -12.46
C VAL A 92 -21.44 8.63 -13.11
N LEU A 93 -22.22 7.88 -12.33
CA LEU A 93 -23.26 7.00 -12.87
C LEU A 93 -24.26 7.77 -13.72
N TYR A 94 -24.70 8.96 -13.26
CA TYR A 94 -25.63 9.80 -13.99
C TYR A 94 -25.01 10.42 -15.26
N ALA A 95 -23.81 11.01 -15.14
CA ALA A 95 -23.26 11.89 -16.16
C ALA A 95 -22.36 11.19 -17.19
N LYS A 96 -21.67 10.08 -16.82
CA LYS A 96 -20.70 9.43 -17.69
C LYS A 96 -21.40 8.62 -18.79
N LYS A 97 -21.40 9.17 -20.01
CA LYS A 97 -21.88 8.44 -21.19
C LYS A 97 -20.88 7.33 -21.57
N HIS A 98 -21.29 6.07 -21.39
CA HIS A 98 -20.49 4.90 -21.72
C HIS A 98 -21.39 3.70 -22.04
N PRO A 99 -21.08 2.82 -23.02
CA PRO A 99 -21.93 1.69 -23.36
C PRO A 99 -22.21 0.72 -22.21
N ALA A 100 -21.25 0.57 -21.29
CA ALA A 100 -21.40 -0.28 -20.11
C ALA A 100 -22.10 0.43 -18.93
N ASN A 101 -22.34 1.74 -19.00
CA ASN A 101 -23.04 2.50 -17.96
C ASN A 101 -24.55 2.56 -18.25
N ARG A 102 -25.30 1.59 -17.74
CA ARG A 102 -26.75 1.54 -17.89
C ARG A 102 -27.52 2.54 -17.01
N TRP A 103 -26.83 3.28 -16.13
CA TRP A 103 -27.37 4.33 -15.27
C TRP A 103 -27.13 5.73 -15.84
N TYR A 104 -26.62 5.83 -17.08
CA TYR A 104 -26.46 7.12 -17.74
C TYR A 104 -27.82 7.85 -17.85
N LYS A 105 -27.88 9.07 -17.29
CA LYS A 105 -29.11 9.89 -17.17
C LYS A 105 -30.24 9.23 -16.35
N ASP A 106 -29.88 8.34 -15.42
CA ASP A 106 -30.82 7.73 -14.48
C ASP A 106 -31.24 8.77 -13.42
N ALA A 107 -32.56 9.01 -13.30
CA ALA A 107 -33.10 10.02 -12.40
C ALA A 107 -32.84 9.72 -10.92
N ALA A 108 -32.74 8.43 -10.52
CA ALA A 108 -32.45 8.05 -9.14
C ALA A 108 -30.99 8.37 -8.77
N MET A 109 -30.05 8.22 -9.71
CA MET A 109 -28.66 8.58 -9.49
C MET A 109 -28.49 10.10 -9.39
N LEU A 110 -29.20 10.86 -10.23
CA LEU A 110 -29.22 12.32 -10.08
C LEU A 110 -29.81 12.74 -8.74
N ALA A 111 -30.96 12.18 -8.36
CA ALA A 111 -31.61 12.51 -7.10
C ALA A 111 -30.68 12.23 -5.90
N LEU A 112 -29.97 11.09 -5.90
CA LEU A 112 -29.00 10.74 -4.86
C LEU A 112 -27.86 11.76 -4.80
N ALA A 113 -27.26 12.12 -5.95
CA ALA A 113 -26.18 13.10 -5.98
C ALA A 113 -26.62 14.48 -5.47
N LEU A 114 -27.85 14.92 -5.86
CA LEU A 114 -28.43 16.17 -5.39
C LEU A 114 -28.72 16.16 -3.89
N GLU A 115 -29.27 15.06 -3.36
CA GLU A 115 -29.54 14.89 -1.92
C GLU A 115 -28.25 14.97 -1.09
N ILE A 116 -27.19 14.27 -1.53
CA ILE A 116 -25.89 14.32 -0.86
C ILE A 116 -25.30 15.72 -0.91
N GLY A 117 -25.27 16.38 -2.07
CA GLY A 117 -24.68 17.71 -2.20
C GLY A 117 -25.45 18.78 -1.42
N ASP A 118 -26.80 18.70 -1.37
CA ASP A 118 -27.63 19.60 -0.55
C ASP A 118 -27.38 19.36 0.96
N LEU A 119 -27.14 18.10 1.37
CA LEU A 119 -26.70 17.77 2.73
C LEU A 119 -25.34 18.40 3.04
N LEU A 120 -24.37 18.32 2.11
CA LEU A 120 -23.03 18.90 2.31
C LEU A 120 -23.08 20.41 2.45
N VAL A 121 -23.91 21.12 1.66
CA VAL A 121 -24.16 22.57 1.83
C VAL A 121 -24.71 22.87 3.22
N LYS A 122 -25.68 22.10 3.67
CA LYS A 122 -26.29 22.28 5.00
C LYS A 122 -25.30 22.04 6.13
N GLU A 123 -24.44 21.03 6.00
CA GLU A 123 -23.42 20.70 6.98
C GLU A 123 -22.25 21.70 6.96
N ASP A 124 -21.87 22.22 5.77
CA ASP A 124 -20.89 23.33 5.67
C ASP A 124 -21.39 24.58 6.41
N ALA A 125 -22.67 24.93 6.25
CA ALA A 125 -23.29 26.06 6.96
C ALA A 125 -23.30 25.88 8.49
N ARG A 126 -23.16 24.64 8.99
CA ARG A 126 -23.00 24.30 10.42
C ARG A 126 -21.55 24.25 10.87
N GLY A 127 -20.57 24.53 9.99
CA GLY A 127 -19.16 24.45 10.29
C GLY A 127 -18.60 23.04 10.32
N ALA A 128 -19.27 22.05 9.74
CA ALA A 128 -18.85 20.64 9.79
C ALA A 128 -17.49 20.37 9.14
N PHE A 129 -17.06 21.21 8.18
CA PHE A 129 -15.79 21.05 7.47
C PHE A 129 -14.65 21.91 8.04
N GLU A 130 -14.91 22.91 8.88
CA GLU A 130 -13.91 23.90 9.33
C GLU A 130 -12.76 23.29 10.12
N THR A 131 -12.98 22.16 10.78
CA THR A 131 -11.99 21.47 11.63
C THR A 131 -11.56 20.12 11.10
N ARG A 132 -12.06 19.70 9.94
CA ARG A 132 -11.76 18.38 9.37
C ARG A 132 -10.44 18.40 8.62
N LEU A 133 -9.53 17.52 8.99
CA LEU A 133 -8.24 17.36 8.31
C LEU A 133 -8.38 16.81 6.89
N ASP A 134 -9.44 16.07 6.62
CA ASP A 134 -9.74 15.48 5.31
C ASP A 134 -10.68 16.32 4.44
N SER A 135 -11.04 17.53 4.89
CA SER A 135 -11.94 18.42 4.14
C SER A 135 -11.51 18.65 2.68
N TYR A 136 -10.19 18.67 2.43
CA TYR A 136 -9.65 18.79 1.08
C TYR A 136 -9.98 17.60 0.18
N ARG A 137 -10.08 16.38 0.72
CA ARG A 137 -10.48 15.19 -0.03
C ARG A 137 -11.97 15.18 -0.28
N ASP A 138 -12.75 15.54 0.72
CA ASP A 138 -14.21 15.71 0.60
C ASP A 138 -14.52 16.77 -0.46
N ALA A 139 -13.83 17.90 -0.42
CA ALA A 139 -13.98 18.97 -1.40
C ALA A 139 -13.60 18.50 -2.83
N TYR A 140 -12.57 17.66 -2.99
CA TYR A 140 -12.20 17.12 -4.29
C TYR A 140 -13.36 16.33 -4.93
N MET A 141 -13.94 15.38 -4.19
CA MET A 141 -15.04 14.55 -4.72
C MET A 141 -16.28 15.39 -5.04
N TRP A 142 -16.53 16.39 -4.20
CA TRP A 142 -17.65 17.29 -4.39
C TRP A 142 -17.46 18.22 -5.60
N VAL A 143 -16.27 18.78 -5.80
CA VAL A 143 -16.03 19.66 -6.94
C VAL A 143 -16.04 18.91 -8.28
N GLU A 144 -15.56 17.67 -8.31
CA GLU A 144 -15.70 16.83 -9.51
C GLU A 144 -17.18 16.54 -9.82
N ALA A 145 -17.96 16.20 -8.80
CA ALA A 145 -19.40 16.00 -8.97
C ALA A 145 -20.12 17.28 -9.41
N TYR A 146 -19.73 18.43 -8.85
CA TYR A 146 -20.23 19.74 -9.27
C TYR A 146 -19.97 19.98 -10.76
N GLY A 147 -18.75 19.75 -11.23
CA GLY A 147 -18.39 19.89 -12.63
C GLY A 147 -19.21 18.99 -13.57
N LEU A 148 -19.48 17.74 -13.13
CA LEU A 148 -20.30 16.78 -13.90
C LEU A 148 -21.79 17.14 -13.95
N LEU A 149 -22.31 17.82 -12.92
CA LEU A 149 -23.73 18.09 -12.75
C LEU A 149 -24.11 19.56 -12.95
N LYS A 150 -23.15 20.44 -13.31
CA LYS A 150 -23.33 21.89 -13.36
C LYS A 150 -24.61 22.31 -14.12
N ASP A 151 -24.89 21.67 -15.24
CA ASP A 151 -26.07 21.96 -16.07
C ASP A 151 -27.39 21.44 -15.48
N GLU A 152 -27.35 20.51 -14.54
CA GLU A 152 -28.51 19.88 -13.90
C GLU A 152 -28.89 20.52 -12.55
N LEU A 153 -27.98 21.33 -11.97
CA LEU A 153 -28.17 21.89 -10.62
C LEU A 153 -29.25 22.99 -10.56
N GLY A 154 -29.46 23.70 -11.65
CA GLY A 154 -30.22 24.95 -11.64
C GLY A 154 -29.47 26.07 -10.92
N ALA A 155 -29.88 27.33 -11.15
CA ALA A 155 -29.11 28.50 -10.73
C ALA A 155 -28.88 28.59 -9.21
N GLU A 156 -29.92 28.33 -8.41
CA GLU A 156 -29.82 28.46 -6.93
C GLU A 156 -28.93 27.38 -6.31
N ARG A 157 -29.10 26.11 -6.68
CA ARG A 157 -28.27 25.02 -6.17
C ARG A 157 -26.83 25.17 -6.63
N ALA A 158 -26.58 25.53 -7.90
CA ALA A 158 -25.25 25.78 -8.43
C ALA A 158 -24.54 26.91 -7.65
N ARG A 159 -25.25 27.98 -7.30
CA ARG A 159 -24.73 29.07 -6.46
C ARG A 159 -24.39 28.59 -5.05
N LEU A 160 -25.27 27.83 -4.40
CA LEU A 160 -25.06 27.34 -3.02
C LEU A 160 -23.90 26.32 -2.95
N TRP A 161 -23.89 25.34 -3.86
CA TRP A 161 -22.80 24.36 -3.89
C TRP A 161 -21.48 25.04 -4.24
N GLY A 162 -21.46 25.92 -5.26
CA GLY A 162 -20.27 26.64 -5.65
C GLY A 162 -19.66 27.44 -4.50
N ALA A 163 -20.47 28.19 -3.75
CA ALA A 163 -20.01 28.96 -2.61
C ALA A 163 -19.44 28.11 -1.48
N ALA A 164 -20.07 26.96 -1.16
CA ALA A 164 -19.56 26.06 -0.14
C ALA A 164 -18.26 25.36 -0.58
N ILE A 165 -18.17 24.91 -1.83
CA ILE A 165 -16.95 24.32 -2.40
C ILE A 165 -15.82 25.35 -2.41
N GLU A 166 -16.08 26.58 -2.88
CA GLU A 166 -15.11 27.67 -2.95
C GLU A 166 -14.53 27.98 -1.56
N LYS A 167 -15.38 28.08 -0.54
CA LYS A 167 -14.94 28.26 0.86
C LYS A 167 -14.00 27.14 1.31
N ASN A 168 -14.35 25.88 1.04
CA ASN A 168 -13.56 24.72 1.48
C ASN A 168 -12.23 24.60 0.71
N ILE A 169 -12.22 24.82 -0.61
CA ILE A 169 -10.99 24.82 -1.43
C ILE A 169 -10.11 26.01 -1.11
N GLY A 170 -10.70 27.18 -0.85
CA GLY A 170 -9.97 28.39 -0.50
C GLY A 170 -9.06 28.23 0.72
N LEU A 171 -9.39 27.32 1.65
CA LEU A 171 -8.52 26.98 2.78
C LEU A 171 -7.18 26.38 2.35
N LEU A 172 -7.11 25.74 1.18
CA LEU A 172 -5.90 25.11 0.66
C LEU A 172 -4.97 26.08 -0.07
N GLU A 173 -5.47 27.21 -0.56
CA GLU A 173 -4.69 28.13 -1.40
C GLU A 173 -3.44 28.63 -0.67
N GLY A 174 -3.60 29.05 0.58
CA GLY A 174 -2.50 29.53 1.42
C GLY A 174 -1.47 28.43 1.72
N ASP A 175 -1.95 27.21 2.00
CA ASP A 175 -1.08 26.07 2.32
C ASP A 175 -0.29 25.60 1.10
N VAL A 176 -0.93 25.53 -0.07
CA VAL A 176 -0.25 25.18 -1.32
C VAL A 176 0.77 26.25 -1.72
N ALA A 177 0.41 27.54 -1.61
CA ALA A 177 1.31 28.63 -1.93
C ALA A 177 2.52 28.72 -1.01
N ALA A 178 2.36 28.39 0.29
CA ALA A 178 3.42 28.49 1.28
C ALA A 178 4.63 27.59 0.99
N TRP A 179 4.43 26.46 0.34
CA TRP A 179 5.45 25.43 0.11
C TRP A 179 5.88 25.30 -1.35
N LYS A 180 5.28 26.04 -2.28
CA LYS A 180 5.52 25.89 -3.73
C LYS A 180 7.00 26.03 -4.12
N ASP A 181 7.76 26.87 -3.40
CA ASP A 181 9.16 27.17 -3.66
C ASP A 181 10.11 26.34 -2.76
N CYS A 182 9.61 25.38 -1.99
CA CYS A 182 10.42 24.47 -1.21
C CYS A 182 11.41 23.71 -2.11
N PRO A 183 12.68 23.53 -1.70
CA PRO A 183 13.71 22.85 -2.53
C PRO A 183 13.31 21.45 -2.99
N SER A 184 12.68 20.66 -2.12
CA SER A 184 12.13 19.34 -2.46
C SER A 184 10.87 19.08 -1.63
N TYR A 185 9.84 18.55 -2.27
CA TYR A 185 8.58 18.18 -1.59
C TYR A 185 8.69 16.82 -0.91
N THR A 186 9.51 15.92 -1.46
CA THR A 186 9.63 14.54 -0.99
C THR A 186 10.67 14.36 0.11
N GLU A 187 11.59 15.31 0.29
CA GLU A 187 12.66 15.26 1.28
C GLU A 187 12.46 16.22 2.46
N ASN A 188 11.59 17.23 2.29
CA ASN A 188 11.37 18.24 3.31
C ASN A 188 9.99 18.11 3.96
N TYR A 189 9.89 18.55 5.22
CA TYR A 189 8.60 18.64 5.90
C TYR A 189 7.80 19.84 5.42
N LEU A 190 6.63 19.59 4.88
CA LEU A 190 5.72 20.59 4.29
C LEU A 190 4.53 20.94 5.20
N GLY A 191 4.61 20.67 6.50
CA GLY A 191 3.42 20.74 7.37
C GLY A 191 2.45 19.57 7.17
N THR A 192 2.61 18.80 6.10
CA THR A 192 1.85 17.60 5.74
C THR A 192 2.74 16.62 4.97
N SER A 193 2.23 15.42 4.71
CA SER A 193 2.93 14.42 3.87
C SER A 193 2.95 14.84 2.40
N PRO A 194 3.98 14.48 1.63
CA PRO A 194 4.07 14.81 0.20
C PRO A 194 2.86 14.35 -0.61
N ASN A 195 2.32 13.17 -0.34
CA ASN A 195 1.11 12.67 -1.01
C ASN A 195 -0.12 13.57 -0.76
N HIS A 196 -0.28 14.10 0.46
CA HIS A 196 -1.35 15.05 0.78
C HIS A 196 -1.14 16.37 0.04
N TYR A 197 0.10 16.85 -0.02
CA TYR A 197 0.40 18.09 -0.74
C TYR A 197 0.11 17.98 -2.24
N ALA A 198 0.42 16.83 -2.84
CA ALA A 198 0.04 16.53 -4.22
C ALA A 198 -1.48 16.53 -4.40
N TRP A 199 -2.22 15.91 -3.47
CA TRP A 199 -3.68 15.87 -3.51
C TRP A 199 -4.31 17.26 -3.31
N TRP A 200 -3.83 18.06 -2.36
CA TRP A 200 -4.28 19.45 -2.19
C TRP A 200 -4.12 20.24 -3.48
N SER A 201 -2.99 20.07 -4.13
CA SER A 201 -2.71 20.74 -5.40
C SER A 201 -3.63 20.28 -6.53
N ALA A 202 -4.00 18.99 -6.55
CA ALA A 202 -4.99 18.46 -7.49
C ALA A 202 -6.39 19.01 -7.21
N THR A 203 -6.80 19.09 -5.94
CA THR A 203 -8.08 19.69 -5.52
C THR A 203 -8.16 21.16 -5.93
N LEU A 204 -7.07 21.90 -5.72
CA LEU A 204 -6.99 23.31 -6.11
C LEU A 204 -7.06 23.49 -7.63
N LEU A 205 -6.37 22.64 -8.40
CA LEU A 205 -6.44 22.63 -9.87
C LEU A 205 -7.87 22.41 -10.38
N VAL A 206 -8.52 21.36 -9.88
CA VAL A 206 -9.87 20.97 -10.32
C VAL A 206 -10.89 22.03 -9.89
N GLY A 207 -10.81 22.51 -8.66
CA GLY A 207 -11.65 23.59 -8.15
C GLY A 207 -11.49 24.86 -8.97
N GLY A 208 -10.25 25.24 -9.27
CA GLY A 208 -9.98 26.41 -10.11
C GLY A 208 -10.55 26.29 -11.53
N LYS A 209 -10.61 25.07 -12.08
CA LYS A 209 -11.22 24.81 -13.39
C LYS A 209 -12.74 24.92 -13.37
N HIS A 210 -13.40 24.34 -12.38
CA HIS A 210 -14.86 24.31 -12.34
C HIS A 210 -15.48 25.61 -11.80
N LEU A 211 -14.76 26.35 -10.95
CA LEU A 211 -15.18 27.63 -10.38
C LEU A 211 -14.52 28.84 -11.05
N GLU A 212 -13.72 28.64 -12.11
CA GLU A 212 -13.09 29.69 -12.94
C GLU A 212 -12.04 30.53 -12.16
N HIS A 213 -11.40 29.98 -11.14
CA HIS A 213 -10.32 30.62 -10.39
C HIS A 213 -8.94 30.38 -11.03
N LYS A 214 -8.43 31.34 -11.80
CA LYS A 214 -7.14 31.22 -12.50
C LYS A 214 -5.94 31.01 -11.56
N SER A 215 -5.91 31.72 -10.42
CA SER A 215 -4.82 31.58 -9.42
C SER A 215 -4.71 30.15 -8.87
N TRP A 216 -5.84 29.50 -8.66
CA TRP A 216 -5.88 28.12 -8.18
C TRP A 216 -5.38 27.12 -9.24
N VAL A 217 -5.78 27.32 -10.50
CA VAL A 217 -5.27 26.53 -11.62
C VAL A 217 -3.76 26.66 -11.76
N GLU A 218 -3.24 27.89 -11.67
CA GLU A 218 -1.81 28.18 -11.78
C GLU A 218 -1.02 27.55 -10.62
N SER A 219 -1.45 27.78 -9.38
CA SER A 219 -0.79 27.26 -8.18
C SER A 219 -0.81 25.74 -8.12
N GLY A 220 -1.97 25.11 -8.30
CA GLY A 220 -2.09 23.66 -8.32
C GLY A 220 -1.27 23.02 -9.44
N SER A 221 -1.34 23.60 -10.66
CA SER A 221 -0.54 23.11 -11.80
C SER A 221 0.97 23.25 -11.59
N ALA A 222 1.43 24.33 -10.96
CA ALA A 222 2.86 24.53 -10.70
C ALA A 222 3.43 23.44 -9.81
N VAL A 223 2.75 23.12 -8.72
CA VAL A 223 3.15 22.06 -7.78
C VAL A 223 3.10 20.68 -8.45
N LEU A 224 1.97 20.35 -9.11
CA LEU A 224 1.80 19.03 -9.76
C LEU A 224 2.78 18.81 -10.92
N ARG A 225 3.19 19.87 -11.60
CA ARG A 225 4.25 19.81 -12.60
C ARG A 225 5.58 19.40 -11.98
N ARG A 226 5.91 19.88 -10.77
CA ARG A 226 7.11 19.45 -10.06
C ARG A 226 7.02 17.97 -9.66
N PHE A 227 5.88 17.51 -9.14
CA PHE A 227 5.66 16.09 -8.90
C PHE A 227 5.85 15.25 -10.18
N ALA A 228 5.41 15.76 -11.34
CA ALA A 228 5.58 15.09 -12.63
C ALA A 228 7.01 15.16 -13.21
N THR A 229 7.91 15.93 -12.61
CA THR A 229 9.27 16.15 -13.16
C THR A 229 10.38 15.91 -12.16
N THR A 230 10.59 16.82 -11.22
CA THR A 230 11.77 16.86 -10.34
C THR A 230 11.59 16.07 -9.04
N GLU A 231 10.36 15.86 -8.60
CA GLU A 231 10.09 15.18 -7.33
C GLU A 231 10.00 13.64 -7.46
N GLN A 232 9.82 13.13 -8.67
CA GLN A 232 9.76 11.69 -8.89
C GLN A 232 11.15 11.07 -8.91
N ASN A 233 11.38 10.05 -8.09
CA ASN A 233 12.57 9.23 -8.14
C ASN A 233 12.73 8.58 -9.54
N PRO A 234 13.95 8.45 -10.07
CA PRO A 234 14.17 7.77 -11.36
C PRO A 234 13.58 6.36 -11.45
N ASP A 235 13.44 5.65 -10.31
CA ASP A 235 12.81 4.33 -10.21
C ASP A 235 11.27 4.37 -10.30
N GLY A 236 10.67 5.56 -10.38
CA GLY A 236 9.23 5.73 -10.64
C GLY A 236 8.36 6.00 -9.43
N TYR A 237 8.89 6.03 -8.22
CA TYR A 237 8.15 6.37 -6.99
C TYR A 237 8.41 7.81 -6.53
N TRP A 238 7.68 8.25 -5.52
CA TRP A 238 7.91 9.49 -4.77
C TRP A 238 8.22 9.15 -3.30
N GLY A 239 9.17 9.87 -2.71
CA GLY A 239 9.50 9.74 -1.29
C GLY A 239 8.42 10.35 -0.38
N GLU A 240 8.36 9.87 0.85
CA GLU A 240 7.47 10.36 1.92
C GLU A 240 8.29 10.92 3.08
N HIS A 241 8.94 12.06 2.88
CA HIS A 241 9.95 12.68 3.79
C HIS A 241 11.20 11.82 3.98
N ASN A 242 11.40 10.85 3.11
CA ASN A 242 12.54 9.97 3.12
C ASN A 242 12.91 9.62 1.67
N PRO A 243 14.09 10.07 1.18
CA PRO A 243 14.54 9.76 -0.16
C PRO A 243 14.99 8.30 -0.31
N ASP A 244 15.25 7.60 0.80
CA ASP A 244 15.97 6.34 0.83
C ASP A 244 15.10 5.11 0.49
N GLY A 245 13.83 5.30 0.18
CA GLY A 245 12.99 4.19 -0.25
C GLY A 245 11.53 4.55 -0.49
N PRO A 246 10.82 3.68 -1.19
CA PRO A 246 9.41 3.90 -1.51
C PRO A 246 8.50 3.62 -0.33
N THR A 247 7.38 4.35 -0.29
CA THR A 247 6.20 4.05 0.51
C THR A 247 5.07 3.70 -0.45
N ILE A 248 5.00 2.46 -0.89
CA ILE A 248 4.15 2.03 -2.02
C ILE A 248 2.70 2.44 -1.83
N GLY A 249 2.13 2.23 -0.64
CA GLY A 249 0.74 2.57 -0.35
C GLY A 249 0.40 4.05 -0.60
N TYR A 250 1.29 4.96 -0.21
CA TYR A 250 1.09 6.40 -0.40
C TYR A 250 1.49 6.89 -1.79
N ASN A 251 2.33 6.14 -2.50
CA ASN A 251 2.63 6.43 -3.91
C ASN A 251 1.41 6.33 -4.81
N TYR A 252 0.41 5.51 -4.47
CA TYR A 252 -0.86 5.48 -5.19
C TYR A 252 -1.59 6.82 -5.13
N LEU A 253 -1.57 7.54 -4.00
CA LEU A 253 -2.17 8.87 -3.87
C LEU A 253 -1.45 9.90 -4.72
N THR A 254 -0.11 9.90 -4.73
CA THR A 254 0.66 10.80 -5.59
C THR A 254 0.45 10.48 -7.06
N THR A 255 0.39 9.19 -7.43
CA THR A 255 0.05 8.72 -8.78
C THR A 255 -1.33 9.24 -9.21
N LEU A 256 -2.32 9.16 -8.32
CA LEU A 256 -3.66 9.69 -8.55
C LEU A 256 -3.62 11.21 -8.80
N ALA A 257 -2.93 11.97 -7.96
CA ALA A 257 -2.83 13.43 -8.11
C ALA A 257 -2.14 13.84 -9.44
N VAL A 258 -1.06 13.14 -9.82
CA VAL A 258 -0.40 13.35 -11.12
C VAL A 258 -1.30 12.90 -12.28
N GLY A 259 -2.12 11.86 -12.09
CA GLY A 259 -3.15 11.43 -13.03
C GLY A 259 -4.20 12.50 -13.27
N VAL A 260 -4.72 13.09 -12.21
CA VAL A 260 -5.65 14.24 -12.27
C VAL A 260 -5.00 15.42 -13.02
N TYR A 261 -3.73 15.70 -12.72
CA TYR A 261 -3.00 16.74 -13.45
C TYR A 261 -2.92 16.44 -14.95
N TRP A 262 -2.65 15.18 -15.33
CA TRP A 262 -2.67 14.76 -16.73
C TRP A 262 -4.05 14.99 -17.38
N GLU A 263 -5.13 14.56 -16.75
CA GLU A 263 -6.49 14.70 -17.29
C GLU A 263 -6.90 16.16 -17.50
N HIS A 264 -6.49 17.06 -16.62
CA HIS A 264 -6.86 18.47 -16.67
C HIS A 264 -5.88 19.38 -17.44
N SER A 265 -4.63 18.96 -17.66
CA SER A 265 -3.62 19.79 -18.33
C SER A 265 -3.17 19.29 -19.69
N GLY A 266 -3.23 17.97 -19.94
CA GLY A 266 -2.61 17.33 -21.10
C GLY A 266 -1.08 17.43 -21.12
N ASP A 267 -0.43 17.73 -19.99
CA ASP A 267 1.03 17.90 -19.92
C ASP A 267 1.76 16.57 -20.15
N PRO A 268 2.53 16.41 -21.25
CA PRO A 268 3.20 15.13 -21.55
C PRO A 268 4.24 14.72 -20.51
N ARG A 269 4.68 15.64 -19.64
CA ARG A 269 5.57 15.32 -18.51
C ARG A 269 4.87 14.45 -17.48
N ALA A 270 3.58 14.76 -17.20
CA ALA A 270 2.75 13.93 -16.34
C ALA A 270 2.60 12.51 -16.89
N LEU A 271 2.33 12.37 -18.19
CA LEU A 271 2.20 11.04 -18.82
C LEU A 271 3.50 10.22 -18.70
N ARG A 272 4.67 10.86 -18.85
CA ARG A 272 5.96 10.18 -18.65
C ARG A 272 6.18 9.75 -17.19
N ALA A 273 5.77 10.59 -16.25
CA ALA A 273 5.84 10.24 -14.82
C ALA A 273 4.89 9.07 -14.49
N LEU A 274 3.68 9.09 -15.03
CA LEU A 274 2.72 8.00 -14.88
C LEU A 274 3.22 6.68 -15.51
N ARG A 275 3.96 6.74 -16.62
CA ARG A 275 4.61 5.53 -17.20
C ARG A 275 5.57 4.90 -16.20
N ARG A 276 6.49 5.70 -15.63
CA ARG A 276 7.44 5.20 -14.62
C ARG A 276 6.73 4.68 -13.37
N ALA A 277 5.68 5.39 -12.89
CA ALA A 277 4.90 4.94 -11.76
C ALA A 277 4.17 3.60 -12.04
N THR A 278 3.62 3.42 -13.26
CA THR A 278 2.99 2.17 -13.69
C THR A 278 4.00 1.03 -13.68
N ASP A 279 5.22 1.26 -14.20
CA ASP A 279 6.32 0.29 -14.18
C ASP A 279 6.71 -0.10 -12.76
N PHE A 280 6.85 0.88 -11.86
CA PHE A 280 7.18 0.64 -10.47
C PHE A 280 6.09 -0.16 -9.77
N HIS A 281 4.85 0.32 -9.78
CA HIS A 281 3.75 -0.32 -9.05
C HIS A 281 3.47 -1.74 -9.56
N SER A 282 3.39 -1.95 -10.88
CA SER A 282 3.08 -3.26 -11.44
C SER A 282 4.16 -4.32 -11.17
N ARG A 283 5.41 -3.90 -10.98
CA ARG A 283 6.53 -4.79 -10.67
C ARG A 283 6.62 -5.13 -9.18
N PHE A 284 6.31 -4.18 -8.30
CA PHE A 284 6.30 -4.40 -6.85
C PHE A 284 4.89 -4.76 -6.32
N THR A 285 4.15 -5.52 -7.12
CA THR A 285 2.84 -6.07 -6.76
C THR A 285 2.89 -7.59 -6.91
N TYR A 286 2.38 -8.32 -5.92
CA TYR A 286 2.23 -9.76 -5.99
C TYR A 286 1.07 -10.16 -6.93
N PRO A 287 1.04 -11.42 -7.42
CA PRO A 287 -0.04 -11.90 -8.28
C PRO A 287 -1.46 -11.81 -7.71
N ASP A 288 -1.60 -11.70 -6.40
CA ASP A 288 -2.87 -11.48 -5.71
C ASP A 288 -3.31 -10.00 -5.64
N GLY A 289 -2.54 -9.10 -6.25
CA GLY A 289 -2.83 -7.66 -6.31
C GLY A 289 -2.30 -6.86 -5.11
N ASN A 290 -1.77 -7.51 -4.08
CA ASN A 290 -1.19 -6.82 -2.94
C ASN A 290 0.20 -6.26 -3.27
N ALA A 291 0.50 -5.08 -2.77
CA ALA A 291 1.83 -4.50 -2.89
C ALA A 291 2.87 -5.31 -2.12
N CYS A 292 4.11 -5.36 -2.62
CA CYS A 292 5.23 -5.97 -1.93
C CYS A 292 5.55 -5.16 -0.65
N GLU A 293 5.18 -5.71 0.49
CA GLU A 293 5.29 -5.05 1.80
C GLU A 293 6.74 -4.78 2.21
N LEU A 294 7.67 -5.58 1.74
CA LEU A 294 9.10 -5.40 1.96
C LEU A 294 9.61 -4.03 1.47
N MET A 295 8.99 -3.49 0.40
CA MET A 295 9.29 -2.17 -0.17
C MET A 295 8.42 -1.06 0.42
N ASN A 296 7.53 -1.39 1.36
CA ASN A 296 6.59 -0.44 1.93
C ASN A 296 6.84 -0.25 3.41
N ASP A 297 7.18 0.95 3.84
CA ASP A 297 7.39 1.30 5.25
C ASP A 297 6.10 1.37 6.08
N ARG A 298 4.94 1.04 5.50
CA ARG A 298 3.63 0.94 6.17
C ARG A 298 3.15 -0.50 6.37
N ASN A 299 3.87 -1.50 5.85
CA ASN A 299 3.61 -2.94 6.05
C ASN A 299 2.19 -3.41 5.71
N ARG A 300 1.62 -2.92 4.61
CA ARG A 300 0.30 -3.34 4.20
C ARG A 300 0.35 -4.33 3.06
N TYR A 301 0.33 -5.61 3.40
CA TYR A 301 0.25 -6.70 2.43
C TYR A 301 -1.20 -7.06 2.07
N TRP A 302 -2.10 -7.06 3.03
CA TRP A 302 -3.46 -7.62 2.90
C TRP A 302 -4.50 -6.67 2.30
N GLU A 303 -4.08 -5.56 1.72
CA GLU A 303 -4.99 -4.58 1.13
C GLU A 303 -4.60 -4.26 -0.31
N VAL A 304 -5.55 -4.49 -1.23
CA VAL A 304 -5.42 -4.09 -2.63
C VAL A 304 -5.87 -2.64 -2.77
N SER A 305 -5.00 -1.77 -3.30
CA SER A 305 -5.31 -0.34 -3.39
C SER A 305 -6.28 -0.01 -4.54
N PRO A 306 -7.37 0.73 -4.26
CA PRO A 306 -8.25 1.27 -5.31
C PRO A 306 -7.73 2.59 -5.90
N TRP A 307 -6.69 3.20 -5.33
CA TRP A 307 -6.27 4.54 -5.64
C TRP A 307 -5.50 4.63 -6.96
N GLY A 308 -5.84 5.63 -7.78
CA GLY A 308 -5.09 5.95 -8.99
C GLY A 308 -5.14 4.92 -10.12
N GLN A 309 -6.01 3.92 -10.06
CA GLN A 309 -6.10 2.87 -11.09
C GLN A 309 -6.35 3.45 -12.49
N PHE A 310 -7.11 4.55 -12.61
CA PHE A 310 -7.33 5.24 -13.89
C PHE A 310 -6.01 5.77 -14.48
N ALA A 311 -5.08 6.21 -13.65
CA ALA A 311 -3.80 6.76 -14.11
C ALA A 311 -2.96 5.70 -14.84
N PHE A 312 -3.01 4.45 -14.40
CA PHE A 312 -2.36 3.33 -15.06
C PHE A 312 -3.00 3.00 -16.41
N SER A 313 -4.30 3.26 -16.59
CA SER A 313 -5.04 2.94 -17.81
C SER A 313 -4.57 3.68 -19.08
N ASN A 314 -3.68 4.66 -18.92
CA ASN A 314 -3.02 5.31 -20.06
C ASN A 314 -2.12 4.35 -20.88
N PHE A 315 -1.77 3.17 -20.34
CA PHE A 315 -0.86 2.20 -20.94
C PHE A 315 -1.51 0.82 -21.06
N ALA A 316 -1.13 0.03 -22.06
CA ALA A 316 -1.73 -1.29 -22.31
C ALA A 316 -1.50 -2.26 -21.14
N ASP A 317 -0.27 -2.36 -20.64
CA ASP A 317 0.10 -3.14 -19.45
C ASP A 317 -0.46 -2.52 -18.14
N GLY A 318 -0.60 -1.22 -18.12
CA GLY A 318 -1.25 -0.50 -17.02
C GLY A 318 -2.76 -0.79 -16.92
N ARG A 319 -3.44 -1.01 -18.07
CA ARG A 319 -4.83 -1.50 -18.07
C ARG A 319 -4.92 -2.93 -17.53
N GLY A 320 -3.95 -3.79 -17.86
CA GLY A 320 -3.82 -5.12 -17.25
C GLY A 320 -3.60 -5.03 -15.74
N TYR A 321 -2.76 -4.09 -15.30
CA TYR A 321 -2.53 -3.86 -13.88
C TYR A 321 -3.80 -3.39 -13.14
N ALA A 322 -4.53 -2.41 -13.69
CA ALA A 322 -5.80 -1.98 -13.13
C ALA A 322 -6.82 -3.13 -13.06
N ALA A 323 -6.87 -4.00 -14.08
CA ALA A 323 -7.72 -5.18 -14.09
C ALA A 323 -7.33 -6.20 -12.99
N LEU A 324 -6.04 -6.43 -12.78
CA LEU A 324 -5.53 -7.26 -11.68
C LEU A 324 -5.98 -6.71 -10.31
N LEU A 325 -5.84 -5.41 -10.08
CA LEU A 325 -6.23 -4.78 -8.83
C LEU A 325 -7.75 -4.91 -8.60
N VAL A 326 -8.57 -4.58 -9.59
CA VAL A 326 -10.04 -4.69 -9.48
C VAL A 326 -10.50 -6.13 -9.25
N LYS A 327 -9.90 -7.09 -9.95
CA LYS A 327 -10.19 -8.53 -9.78
C LYS A 327 -9.96 -8.99 -8.33
N ASN A 328 -8.94 -8.46 -7.68
CA ASN A 328 -8.53 -8.86 -6.35
C ASN A 328 -9.12 -7.96 -5.24
N THR A 329 -9.80 -6.87 -5.60
CA THR A 329 -10.55 -6.06 -4.64
C THR A 329 -11.87 -6.77 -4.28
N PRO A 330 -12.12 -7.11 -3.01
CA PRO A 330 -13.38 -7.75 -2.61
C PRO A 330 -14.60 -6.90 -2.92
N ASP A 331 -15.70 -7.55 -3.29
CA ASP A 331 -16.97 -6.89 -3.67
C ASP A 331 -17.81 -6.47 -2.43
N ASP A 332 -17.56 -7.10 -1.30
CA ASP A 332 -18.32 -7.00 -0.05
C ASP A 332 -17.64 -6.13 1.02
N VAL A 333 -16.40 -5.72 0.77
CA VAL A 333 -15.58 -4.90 1.69
C VAL A 333 -15.29 -3.55 1.05
N ILE A 334 -16.31 -2.86 0.57
CA ILE A 334 -16.16 -1.49 0.07
C ILE A 334 -16.66 -0.54 1.16
N ASP A 335 -15.77 0.29 1.68
CA ASP A 335 -16.15 1.48 2.44
C ASP A 335 -16.42 2.66 1.49
N LEU A 336 -16.93 3.76 2.04
CA LEU A 336 -17.30 4.91 1.22
C LEU A 336 -16.08 5.67 0.67
N ASP A 337 -14.91 5.54 1.31
CA ASP A 337 -13.63 6.04 0.79
C ASP A 337 -13.26 5.30 -0.51
N THR A 338 -13.24 3.98 -0.47
CA THR A 338 -13.03 3.13 -1.64
C THR A 338 -14.05 3.40 -2.74
N LEU A 339 -15.31 3.61 -2.39
CA LEU A 339 -16.38 3.91 -3.34
C LEU A 339 -16.11 5.21 -4.11
N GLY A 340 -15.71 6.28 -3.43
CA GLY A 340 -15.36 7.56 -4.07
C GLY A 340 -14.20 7.41 -5.05
N LEU A 341 -13.17 6.64 -4.67
CA LEU A 341 -12.01 6.38 -5.52
C LEU A 341 -12.33 5.51 -6.73
N LEU A 342 -13.24 4.55 -6.59
CA LEU A 342 -13.77 3.80 -7.73
C LEU A 342 -14.59 4.71 -8.66
N GLY A 343 -15.30 5.70 -8.13
CA GLY A 343 -15.97 6.74 -8.92
C GLY A 343 -14.99 7.53 -9.79
N GLN A 344 -13.85 7.93 -9.22
CA GLN A 344 -12.78 8.58 -9.96
C GLN A 344 -12.18 7.67 -11.04
N ASN A 345 -11.95 6.39 -10.73
CA ASN A 345 -11.50 5.42 -11.72
C ASN A 345 -12.50 5.27 -12.86
N ALA A 346 -13.79 5.13 -12.58
CA ALA A 346 -14.84 5.06 -13.60
C ALA A 346 -14.92 6.33 -14.47
N LEU A 347 -14.67 7.51 -13.87
CA LEU A 347 -14.69 8.80 -14.58
C LEU A 347 -13.56 8.89 -15.62
N TYR A 348 -12.34 8.55 -15.24
CA TYR A 348 -11.13 8.85 -16.02
C TYR A 348 -10.48 7.63 -16.68
N TYR A 349 -10.98 6.40 -16.46
CA TYR A 349 -10.42 5.22 -17.11
C TYR A 349 -10.37 5.35 -18.63
N ARG A 350 -9.23 5.04 -19.23
CA ARG A 350 -9.00 5.03 -20.68
C ARG A 350 -9.01 3.62 -21.21
N GLU A 351 -9.97 3.34 -22.08
CA GLU A 351 -10.07 2.06 -22.79
C GLU A 351 -8.98 1.92 -23.87
N GLY A 352 -8.71 0.70 -24.24
CA GLY A 352 -7.75 0.37 -25.29
C GLY A 352 -7.23 -1.07 -25.14
N PRO A 353 -6.22 -1.47 -25.93
CA PRO A 353 -5.59 -2.77 -25.83
C PRO A 353 -5.12 -3.04 -24.38
N VAL A 354 -5.28 -4.28 -23.92
CA VAL A 354 -4.87 -4.72 -22.60
C VAL A 354 -3.75 -5.75 -22.75
N GLU A 355 -2.65 -5.50 -22.05
CA GLU A 355 -1.52 -6.41 -21.96
C GLU A 355 -1.35 -6.88 -20.53
N LYS A 356 -0.74 -8.04 -20.33
CA LYS A 356 -0.40 -8.55 -19.00
C LYS A 356 0.56 -7.59 -18.31
N CYS A 357 0.25 -7.22 -17.07
CA CYS A 357 1.19 -6.46 -16.23
C CYS A 357 2.33 -7.36 -15.72
N ALA A 358 3.37 -6.76 -15.14
CA ALA A 358 4.53 -7.51 -14.66
C ALA A 358 4.15 -8.63 -13.67
N ALA A 359 3.23 -8.36 -12.72
CA ALA A 359 2.78 -9.35 -11.75
C ALA A 359 2.14 -10.61 -12.38
N GLU A 360 1.58 -10.52 -13.59
CA GLU A 360 0.96 -11.61 -14.32
C GLU A 360 1.93 -12.36 -15.27
N LEU A 361 3.13 -11.81 -15.48
CA LEU A 361 4.14 -12.47 -16.30
C LEU A 361 4.66 -13.73 -15.58
N PRO A 362 4.97 -14.83 -16.31
CA PRO A 362 5.51 -16.03 -15.69
C PRO A 362 6.92 -15.83 -15.12
N ARG A 363 7.67 -14.88 -15.67
CA ARG A 363 9.03 -14.53 -15.23
C ARG A 363 9.30 -13.06 -15.44
N TYR A 364 9.83 -12.43 -14.41
CA TYR A 364 10.44 -11.10 -14.51
C TYR A 364 11.40 -10.88 -13.35
N SER A 365 12.27 -9.90 -13.49
CA SER A 365 13.06 -9.35 -12.40
C SER A 365 13.14 -7.84 -12.52
N HIS A 366 13.15 -7.16 -11.38
CA HIS A 366 13.31 -5.71 -11.34
C HIS A 366 14.17 -5.32 -10.14
N ARG A 367 15.07 -4.38 -10.34
CA ARG A 367 15.93 -3.82 -9.30
C ARG A 367 15.83 -2.31 -9.31
N LEU A 368 15.72 -1.70 -8.13
CA LEU A 368 15.85 -0.26 -7.94
C LEU A 368 17.33 0.17 -8.08
N GLN A 369 17.57 1.45 -8.21
CA GLN A 369 18.94 2.00 -8.14
C GLN A 369 19.56 1.67 -6.77
N GLY A 370 18.77 1.74 -5.70
CA GLY A 370 19.12 1.23 -4.38
C GLY A 370 19.16 -0.31 -4.31
N PRO A 371 19.59 -0.86 -3.16
CA PRO A 371 19.78 -2.30 -2.98
C PRO A 371 18.46 -3.03 -2.70
N ALA A 372 17.44 -2.82 -3.51
CA ALA A 372 16.14 -3.46 -3.40
C ALA A 372 15.65 -3.96 -4.75
N GLY A 373 14.92 -5.07 -4.76
CA GLY A 373 14.42 -5.68 -5.99
C GLY A 373 13.49 -6.86 -5.75
N ILE A 374 12.95 -7.37 -6.83
CA ILE A 374 11.98 -8.46 -6.85
C ILE A 374 12.25 -9.37 -8.05
N ARG A 375 12.04 -10.65 -7.88
CA ARG A 375 12.05 -11.65 -8.95
C ARG A 375 10.81 -12.54 -8.86
N LYS A 376 10.18 -12.74 -10.01
CA LYS A 376 9.19 -13.79 -10.22
C LYS A 376 9.77 -14.88 -11.11
N ASN A 377 9.59 -16.14 -10.69
CA ASN A 377 9.96 -17.33 -11.46
C ASN A 377 8.87 -18.39 -11.31
N GLY A 378 8.04 -18.55 -12.34
CA GLY A 378 6.83 -19.39 -12.27
C GLY A 378 5.87 -18.86 -11.20
N ALA A 379 5.46 -19.73 -10.29
CA ALA A 379 4.55 -19.41 -9.20
C ALA A 379 5.22 -18.67 -8.02
N TRP A 380 6.56 -18.60 -8.00
CA TRP A 380 7.33 -18.01 -6.91
C TRP A 380 7.67 -16.55 -7.15
N VAL A 381 7.52 -15.74 -6.12
CA VAL A 381 7.98 -14.35 -6.10
C VAL A 381 8.86 -14.14 -4.86
N VAL A 382 10.06 -13.62 -5.08
CA VAL A 382 10.99 -13.27 -4.00
C VAL A 382 11.30 -11.78 -4.06
N GLY A 383 11.01 -11.08 -2.97
CA GLY A 383 11.47 -9.72 -2.73
C GLY A 383 12.76 -9.71 -1.91
N MET A 384 13.66 -8.80 -2.21
CA MET A 384 14.88 -8.55 -1.44
C MET A 384 15.07 -7.05 -1.23
N CYS A 385 15.38 -6.65 0.01
CA CYS A 385 15.57 -5.25 0.38
C CYS A 385 16.74 -5.08 1.35
N GLY A 386 17.68 -4.25 0.96
CA GLY A 386 18.79 -3.80 1.82
C GLY A 386 18.78 -2.28 1.98
N LEU A 387 17.66 -1.63 1.67
CA LEU A 387 17.46 -0.21 1.95
C LEU A 387 17.51 0.04 3.46
N VAL A 388 18.12 1.14 3.85
CA VAL A 388 18.21 1.56 5.26
C VAL A 388 17.58 2.94 5.36
N ASP A 389 16.58 3.06 6.21
CA ASP A 389 15.96 4.34 6.49
C ASP A 389 16.61 5.04 7.68
N THR A 390 16.61 6.35 7.65
CA THR A 390 16.84 7.18 8.83
C THR A 390 15.48 7.60 9.37
N PRO A 391 14.85 6.82 10.27
CA PRO A 391 13.51 7.13 10.73
C PRO A 391 13.53 8.44 11.50
N LEU A 392 12.49 9.24 11.34
CA LEU A 392 12.20 10.36 12.24
C LEU A 392 11.73 9.75 13.57
N PRO A 393 12.50 9.86 14.68
CA PRO A 393 12.25 9.08 15.89
C PRO A 393 10.87 9.31 16.50
N LEU A 394 10.31 10.49 16.31
CA LEU A 394 9.02 10.91 16.89
C LEU A 394 7.82 10.64 15.95
N SER A 395 8.05 10.16 14.74
CA SER A 395 6.95 9.85 13.82
C SER A 395 6.51 8.40 13.96
N GLN A 396 5.23 8.18 14.22
CA GLN A 396 4.63 6.84 14.21
C GLN A 396 4.66 6.18 12.82
N TRP A 397 4.78 6.98 11.77
CA TRP A 397 4.64 6.54 10.39
C TRP A 397 5.89 5.94 9.79
N PHE A 398 7.07 6.25 10.33
CA PHE A 398 8.34 5.75 9.80
C PHE A 398 8.75 4.50 10.56
N LEU A 399 8.71 3.36 9.88
CA LEU A 399 9.15 2.09 10.40
C LEU A 399 10.65 1.90 10.16
N ASP A 400 11.29 1.12 11.00
CA ASP A 400 12.65 0.65 10.77
C ASP A 400 12.63 -0.38 9.64
N ARG A 401 13.34 -0.11 8.54
CA ARG A 401 13.57 -1.09 7.48
C ARG A 401 14.64 -2.08 7.96
N GLN A 402 14.19 -3.20 8.42
CA GLN A 402 15.02 -4.23 9.02
C GLN A 402 14.78 -5.62 8.43
N ALA A 403 13.75 -5.77 7.62
CA ALA A 403 13.47 -7.00 6.90
C ALA A 403 14.20 -7.00 5.55
N ASN A 404 14.82 -8.13 5.19
CA ASN A 404 15.65 -8.23 3.99
C ASN A 404 15.07 -9.13 2.91
N VAL A 405 14.12 -10.01 3.21
CA VAL A 405 13.59 -10.98 2.26
C VAL A 405 12.11 -11.24 2.51
N SER A 406 11.35 -11.39 1.41
CA SER A 406 9.99 -11.91 1.41
C SER A 406 9.84 -13.03 0.39
N LEU A 407 8.91 -13.96 0.64
CA LEU A 407 8.63 -15.10 -0.22
C LEU A 407 7.13 -15.28 -0.40
N PHE A 408 6.69 -15.19 -1.63
CA PHE A 408 5.30 -15.39 -2.03
C PHE A 408 5.19 -16.55 -3.05
N HIS A 409 4.06 -17.25 -3.00
CA HIS A 409 3.71 -18.26 -4.00
C HIS A 409 2.26 -18.08 -4.46
N GLU A 410 1.99 -18.12 -5.78
CA GLU A 410 0.68 -17.80 -6.38
C GLU A 410 -0.51 -18.57 -5.77
N ARG A 411 -0.29 -19.80 -5.29
CA ARG A 411 -1.36 -20.65 -4.76
C ARG A 411 -1.61 -20.45 -3.27
N VAL A 412 -0.57 -20.17 -2.50
CA VAL A 412 -0.66 -20.13 -1.03
C VAL A 412 -0.48 -18.72 -0.45
N GLY A 413 -0.19 -17.72 -1.30
CA GLY A 413 0.03 -16.35 -0.88
C GLY A 413 1.42 -16.10 -0.30
N LEU A 414 1.53 -15.08 0.54
CA LEU A 414 2.75 -14.70 1.23
C LEU A 414 3.09 -15.74 2.31
N ILE A 415 4.32 -16.25 2.30
CA ILE A 415 4.82 -17.28 3.21
C ILE A 415 5.80 -16.66 4.20
N VAL A 416 6.81 -15.96 3.68
CA VAL A 416 7.75 -15.17 4.47
C VAL A 416 7.47 -13.71 4.18
N THR A 417 7.07 -12.96 5.20
CA THR A 417 6.83 -11.52 5.05
C THR A 417 8.10 -10.73 5.33
N GLY A 418 8.27 -9.67 4.56
CA GLY A 418 9.31 -8.68 4.79
C GLY A 418 8.84 -7.50 5.66
N ALA A 419 7.85 -7.71 6.51
CA ALA A 419 7.27 -6.64 7.31
C ALA A 419 8.31 -5.92 8.17
N ASN A 420 8.41 -4.62 7.98
CA ASN A 420 9.24 -3.74 8.81
C ASN A 420 8.50 -3.42 10.11
N SER A 421 9.19 -2.94 11.14
CA SER A 421 8.56 -2.64 12.42
C SER A 421 9.24 -1.46 13.12
N LYS A 422 8.75 -1.06 14.28
CA LYS A 422 9.28 0.04 15.05
C LYS A 422 9.53 -0.37 16.50
N GLY A 423 10.79 -0.27 16.91
CA GLY A 423 11.17 -0.62 18.28
C GLY A 423 11.07 -2.11 18.59
N GLN A 424 11.08 -2.98 17.57
CA GLN A 424 10.96 -4.44 17.68
C GLN A 424 12.14 -5.12 16.97
N PRO A 425 13.33 -5.14 17.58
CA PRO A 425 14.54 -5.68 16.96
C PRO A 425 14.44 -7.17 16.65
N GLU A 426 13.59 -7.92 17.35
CA GLU A 426 13.33 -9.35 17.12
C GLU A 426 12.72 -9.65 15.74
N LEU A 427 12.04 -8.68 15.14
CA LEU A 427 11.44 -8.81 13.81
C LEU A 427 12.44 -8.54 12.67
N ALA A 428 13.67 -8.14 12.99
CA ALA A 428 14.70 -7.95 11.98
C ALA A 428 15.14 -9.29 11.38
N THR A 429 15.35 -9.34 10.06
CA THR A 429 15.91 -10.54 9.42
C THR A 429 17.28 -10.87 9.99
N LEU A 430 18.10 -9.85 10.28
CA LEU A 430 19.42 -10.00 10.89
C LEU A 430 19.55 -9.00 12.04
N SER A 431 20.02 -9.46 13.18
CA SER A 431 20.32 -8.59 14.32
C SER A 431 21.60 -8.99 15.03
N GLU A 432 22.24 -8.03 15.69
CA GLU A 432 23.38 -8.25 16.56
C GLU A 432 23.29 -7.36 17.79
N LYS A 433 23.78 -7.83 18.92
CA LYS A 433 23.90 -7.06 20.16
C LYS A 433 25.37 -6.85 20.50
N LYS A 434 25.74 -5.60 20.70
CA LYS A 434 27.11 -5.20 21.04
C LYS A 434 27.06 -4.05 22.04
N ASN A 435 27.82 -4.17 23.14
CA ASN A 435 27.84 -3.23 24.25
C ASN A 435 26.43 -2.91 24.79
N GLY A 436 25.60 -3.95 24.94
CA GLY A 436 24.22 -3.81 25.40
C GLY A 436 23.23 -3.20 24.39
N VAL A 437 23.67 -2.78 23.21
CA VAL A 437 22.83 -2.17 22.17
C VAL A 437 22.54 -3.19 21.06
N THR A 438 21.27 -3.34 20.71
CA THR A 438 20.83 -4.16 19.57
C THR A 438 20.82 -3.35 18.28
N TYR A 439 21.50 -3.87 17.27
CA TYR A 439 21.59 -3.29 15.92
C TYR A 439 20.83 -4.17 14.94
N THR A 440 19.91 -3.60 14.21
CA THR A 440 19.08 -4.29 13.20
C THR A 440 19.30 -3.77 11.77
N LYS A 441 19.91 -2.59 11.65
CA LYS A 441 20.16 -1.93 10.37
C LYS A 441 21.55 -2.30 9.85
N SER A 442 21.60 -2.61 8.56
CA SER A 442 22.90 -2.83 7.90
C SER A 442 23.70 -1.53 7.80
N MET A 443 25.02 -1.64 7.90
CA MET A 443 25.97 -0.55 7.65
C MET A 443 26.20 -0.30 6.15
N GLY A 444 25.73 -1.23 5.31
CA GLY A 444 25.78 -1.15 3.87
C GLY A 444 25.28 -2.43 3.24
N SER A 445 24.70 -2.30 2.06
CA SER A 445 24.11 -3.43 1.34
C SER A 445 24.28 -3.29 -0.17
N ARG A 446 24.23 -4.43 -0.86
CA ARG A 446 24.32 -4.50 -2.32
C ARG A 446 23.46 -5.64 -2.84
N LEU A 447 22.54 -5.35 -3.75
CA LEU A 447 21.73 -6.33 -4.45
C LEU A 447 22.30 -6.62 -5.85
N THR A 448 22.35 -7.89 -6.20
CA THR A 448 22.69 -8.37 -7.54
C THR A 448 21.62 -9.37 -7.98
N LEU A 449 20.96 -9.12 -9.10
CA LEU A 449 19.99 -10.03 -9.71
C LEU A 449 20.64 -10.70 -10.92
N LYS A 450 20.68 -12.06 -10.94
CA LYS A 450 21.24 -12.88 -12.04
C LYS A 450 20.34 -14.08 -12.28
N GLU A 451 20.33 -14.57 -13.52
CA GLU A 451 19.58 -15.78 -13.86
C GLU A 451 20.10 -17.03 -13.13
N SER A 452 21.36 -17.06 -12.76
CA SER A 452 21.96 -18.15 -11.97
C SER A 452 21.64 -18.10 -10.46
N GLY A 453 20.97 -17.05 -10.02
CA GLY A 453 20.61 -16.80 -8.62
C GLY A 453 20.89 -15.37 -8.20
N ASP A 454 20.04 -14.87 -7.32
CA ASP A 454 20.10 -13.52 -6.79
C ASP A 454 20.90 -13.49 -5.48
N CYS A 455 21.52 -12.34 -5.19
CA CYS A 455 22.31 -12.16 -3.97
C CYS A 455 22.09 -10.75 -3.40
N LEU A 456 21.61 -10.70 -2.15
CA LEU A 456 21.64 -9.49 -1.34
C LEU A 456 22.75 -9.65 -0.29
N ALA A 457 23.82 -8.86 -0.44
CA ALA A 457 24.87 -8.80 0.56
C ALA A 457 24.58 -7.64 1.52
N VAL A 458 24.58 -7.93 2.81
CA VAL A 458 24.40 -6.95 3.90
C VAL A 458 25.56 -7.01 4.87
N ALA A 459 25.99 -5.85 5.36
CA ALA A 459 27.09 -5.75 6.32
C ALA A 459 26.58 -5.24 7.66
N HIS A 460 26.87 -5.96 8.73
CA HIS A 460 26.68 -5.56 10.12
C HIS A 460 28.03 -5.22 10.76
N HIS A 461 28.05 -4.80 12.04
CA HIS A 461 29.27 -4.40 12.72
C HIS A 461 30.24 -5.59 12.93
N THR A 462 29.67 -6.78 13.22
CA THR A 462 30.46 -7.96 13.59
C THR A 462 30.42 -9.08 12.55
N PHE A 463 29.56 -9.01 11.55
CA PHE A 463 29.44 -9.99 10.48
C PHE A 463 28.95 -9.38 9.16
N THR A 464 29.09 -10.14 8.08
CA THR A 464 28.38 -9.94 6.82
C THR A 464 27.47 -11.13 6.56
N CYS A 465 26.37 -10.90 5.86
CA CYS A 465 25.50 -11.94 5.36
C CYS A 465 25.26 -11.78 3.87
N GLU A 466 25.44 -12.86 3.12
CA GLU A 466 24.94 -12.98 1.74
C GLU A 466 23.64 -13.78 1.78
N ILE A 467 22.54 -13.15 1.43
CA ILE A 467 21.25 -13.79 1.22
C ILE A 467 21.21 -14.24 -0.23
N LEU A 468 21.37 -15.55 -0.45
CA LEU A 468 21.45 -16.16 -1.77
C LEU A 468 20.12 -16.82 -2.11
N VAL A 469 19.54 -16.45 -3.25
CA VAL A 469 18.27 -16.99 -3.72
C VAL A 469 18.52 -17.67 -5.07
N PRO A 470 18.76 -18.99 -5.08
CA PRO A 470 18.92 -19.76 -6.31
C PRO A 470 17.59 -19.79 -7.10
N PRO A 471 17.62 -20.09 -8.41
CA PRO A 471 16.41 -20.24 -9.21
C PRO A 471 15.46 -21.27 -8.58
N ALA A 472 14.18 -20.90 -8.49
CA ALA A 472 13.15 -21.80 -8.00
C ALA A 472 12.95 -23.00 -8.93
N THR A 473 12.63 -24.14 -8.35
CA THR A 473 11.96 -25.22 -9.07
C THR A 473 10.45 -24.96 -9.10
N GLU A 474 9.69 -25.83 -9.74
CA GLU A 474 8.23 -25.67 -9.76
C GLU A 474 7.61 -25.82 -8.36
N GLU A 475 8.17 -26.69 -7.52
CA GLU A 475 7.64 -27.00 -6.19
C GLU A 475 8.43 -26.39 -5.05
N GLU A 476 9.63 -25.86 -5.27
CA GLU A 476 10.52 -25.46 -4.19
C GLU A 476 11.27 -24.17 -4.50
N GLN A 477 11.32 -23.27 -3.52
CA GLN A 477 12.21 -22.11 -3.48
C GLN A 477 13.14 -22.23 -2.26
N GLN A 478 14.43 -22.00 -2.51
CA GLN A 478 15.45 -21.96 -1.46
C GLN A 478 15.89 -20.51 -1.19
N ILE A 479 16.26 -20.24 0.06
CA ILE A 479 16.93 -19.02 0.51
C ILE A 479 18.07 -19.46 1.40
N ASN A 480 19.31 -19.12 1.02
CA ASN A 480 20.50 -19.52 1.76
C ASN A 480 21.15 -18.27 2.37
N PHE A 481 21.44 -18.32 3.65
CA PHE A 481 22.12 -17.25 4.39
C PHE A 481 23.56 -17.67 4.65
N ARG A 482 24.51 -17.04 3.95
CA ARG A 482 25.94 -17.25 4.18
C ARG A 482 26.47 -16.12 5.05
N ILE A 483 26.82 -16.44 6.28
CA ILE A 483 27.20 -15.49 7.30
C ILE A 483 28.71 -15.62 7.52
N THR A 484 29.42 -14.48 7.47
CA THR A 484 30.87 -14.40 7.67
C THR A 484 31.17 -13.45 8.81
N GLY A 485 31.74 -13.94 9.90
CA GLY A 485 32.14 -13.14 11.06
C GLY A 485 33.25 -12.14 10.71
N ARG A 486 33.12 -10.93 11.22
CA ARG A 486 34.10 -9.82 11.06
C ARG A 486 34.46 -9.26 12.44
N GLY A 487 35.66 -9.45 12.92
CA GLY A 487 36.09 -8.81 14.16
C GLY A 487 35.52 -9.43 15.43
N PRO A 488 35.24 -8.66 16.49
CA PRO A 488 34.86 -9.19 17.79
C PRO A 488 33.50 -9.89 17.74
N VAL A 489 33.35 -10.96 18.54
CA VAL A 489 32.09 -11.68 18.68
C VAL A 489 31.03 -10.76 19.31
N PRO A 490 29.83 -10.65 18.77
CA PRO A 490 28.73 -9.95 19.42
C PRO A 490 28.27 -10.71 20.68
N GLU A 491 27.59 -10.02 21.59
CA GLU A 491 26.96 -10.64 22.76
C GLU A 491 25.89 -11.63 22.32
N GLU A 492 25.12 -11.23 21.32
CA GLU A 492 24.07 -12.03 20.68
C GLU A 492 24.03 -11.68 19.19
N ALA A 493 23.68 -12.63 18.35
CA ALA A 493 23.32 -12.38 16.95
C ALA A 493 22.26 -13.40 16.52
N SER A 494 21.35 -12.99 15.66
CA SER A 494 20.26 -13.85 15.20
C SER A 494 19.90 -13.60 13.74
N LEU A 495 19.36 -14.66 13.13
CA LEU A 495 18.55 -14.62 11.90
C LEU A 495 17.11 -14.86 12.30
N ALA A 496 16.19 -14.02 11.83
CA ALA A 496 14.76 -14.23 12.03
C ALA A 496 13.98 -14.13 10.71
N LEU A 497 12.98 -14.98 10.57
CA LEU A 497 12.01 -14.95 9.47
C LEU A 497 10.61 -14.79 10.03
N GLN A 498 9.90 -13.82 9.51
CA GLN A 498 8.50 -13.59 9.84
C GLN A 498 7.62 -14.44 8.92
N LEU A 499 6.85 -15.36 9.49
CA LEU A 499 6.02 -16.30 8.73
C LEU A 499 4.56 -15.86 8.75
N CYS A 500 3.93 -15.79 7.57
CA CYS A 500 2.50 -15.58 7.44
C CYS A 500 1.74 -16.87 7.77
N LEU A 501 1.34 -16.99 9.04
CA LEU A 501 0.57 -18.11 9.55
C LEU A 501 -0.90 -17.68 9.71
N LYS A 502 -1.83 -18.59 9.40
CA LYS A 502 -3.25 -18.31 9.50
C LYS A 502 -3.80 -18.73 10.86
N ALA A 503 -4.33 -17.77 11.59
CA ALA A 503 -5.01 -18.02 12.85
C ALA A 503 -6.17 -19.02 12.70
N GLY A 504 -6.39 -19.85 13.72
CA GLY A 504 -7.43 -20.88 13.73
C GLY A 504 -7.09 -22.14 12.94
N THR A 505 -5.88 -22.25 12.37
CA THR A 505 -5.42 -23.43 11.63
C THR A 505 -4.36 -24.21 12.39
N GLU A 506 -4.02 -25.41 11.88
CA GLU A 506 -2.96 -26.26 12.45
C GLU A 506 -1.60 -25.95 11.84
N LEU A 507 -0.58 -26.00 12.69
CA LEU A 507 0.82 -26.04 12.34
C LEU A 507 1.38 -27.41 12.75
N LYS A 508 2.04 -28.12 11.82
CA LYS A 508 2.70 -29.39 12.09
C LYS A 508 4.21 -29.23 12.05
N THR A 509 4.93 -29.87 12.97
CA THR A 509 6.39 -29.80 13.06
C THR A 509 7.06 -31.09 12.57
N GLY A 510 8.34 -31.00 12.19
CA GLY A 510 9.15 -32.16 11.80
C GLY A 510 9.33 -33.20 12.90
N ALA A 511 9.23 -32.79 14.15
CA ALA A 511 9.25 -33.68 15.33
C ALA A 511 7.89 -34.36 15.59
N GLY A 512 6.86 -34.08 14.76
CA GLY A 512 5.54 -34.72 14.87
C GLY A 512 4.55 -34.01 15.79
N HIS A 513 4.86 -32.82 16.31
CA HIS A 513 3.90 -32.04 17.07
C HIS A 513 2.88 -31.36 16.11
N THR A 514 1.65 -31.25 16.58
CA THR A 514 0.59 -30.48 15.93
C THR A 514 0.07 -29.47 16.93
N VAL A 515 0.06 -28.19 16.57
CA VAL A 515 -0.43 -27.10 17.40
C VAL A 515 -1.46 -26.28 16.64
N THR A 516 -2.53 -25.85 17.33
CA THR A 516 -3.53 -24.93 16.77
C THR A 516 -3.06 -23.50 17.00
N LEU A 517 -3.01 -22.70 15.94
CA LEU A 517 -2.60 -21.30 15.97
C LEU A 517 -3.73 -20.44 16.55
N SER A 518 -3.88 -20.45 17.87
CA SER A 518 -4.85 -19.61 18.60
C SER A 518 -4.26 -18.25 18.97
N GLY A 519 -5.00 -17.45 19.74
CA GLY A 519 -4.49 -16.23 20.36
C GLY A 519 -3.55 -16.47 21.56
N GLU A 520 -3.39 -17.73 21.98
CA GLU A 520 -2.47 -18.10 23.06
C GLU A 520 -1.02 -18.14 22.56
N ARG A 521 -0.10 -17.76 23.43
CA ARG A 521 1.33 -17.78 23.13
C ARG A 521 1.84 -19.21 22.99
N ILE A 522 2.47 -19.50 21.87
CA ILE A 522 3.11 -20.76 21.55
C ILE A 522 4.61 -20.51 21.38
N GLU A 523 5.43 -21.32 22.05
CA GLU A 523 6.89 -21.32 21.91
C GLU A 523 7.32 -22.74 21.57
N LEU A 524 7.86 -22.93 20.37
CA LEU A 524 8.40 -24.23 19.93
C LEU A 524 9.91 -24.16 19.93
N THR A 525 10.54 -25.06 20.73
CA THR A 525 12.01 -25.18 20.79
C THR A 525 12.55 -25.86 19.53
N PRO A 526 13.86 -25.84 19.27
CA PRO A 526 14.46 -26.57 18.16
C PRO A 526 14.11 -28.07 18.12
N GLU A 527 14.06 -28.69 19.28
CA GLU A 527 13.69 -30.11 19.42
C GLU A 527 12.23 -30.34 19.04
N MET A 528 11.33 -29.44 19.43
CA MET A 528 9.91 -29.53 19.11
C MET A 528 9.65 -29.22 17.62
N LEU A 529 10.48 -28.38 17.00
CA LEU A 529 10.37 -28.08 15.56
C LEU A 529 10.88 -29.22 14.67
N GLY A 530 11.96 -29.88 15.08
CA GLY A 530 12.57 -30.97 14.31
C GLY A 530 13.00 -30.54 12.90
N GLY A 531 13.46 -29.29 12.74
CA GLY A 531 13.99 -28.71 11.49
C GLY A 531 12.96 -28.44 10.40
N SER A 532 11.66 -28.58 10.65
CA SER A 532 10.64 -28.23 9.67
C SER A 532 9.29 -27.91 10.28
N ILE A 533 8.50 -27.11 9.51
CA ILE A 533 7.11 -26.83 9.80
C ILE A 533 6.26 -26.98 8.52
N THR A 534 5.04 -27.46 8.70
CA THR A 534 4.02 -27.53 7.65
C THR A 534 2.80 -26.73 8.06
N HIS A 535 2.34 -25.82 7.20
CA HIS A 535 1.17 -25.00 7.40
C HIS A 535 0.35 -24.93 6.12
N GLY A 536 -0.89 -25.38 6.18
CA GLY A 536 -1.73 -25.46 4.99
C GLY A 536 -1.09 -26.34 3.90
N GLU A 537 -0.86 -25.75 2.72
CA GLU A 537 -0.32 -26.46 1.56
C GLU A 537 1.21 -26.28 1.40
N TRP A 538 1.93 -25.68 2.34
CA TRP A 538 3.36 -25.47 2.23
C TRP A 538 4.14 -26.06 3.42
N THR A 539 5.38 -26.44 3.16
CA THR A 539 6.33 -26.91 4.16
C THR A 539 7.61 -26.10 4.08
N LEU A 540 8.08 -25.55 5.20
CA LEU A 540 9.39 -24.92 5.33
C LEU A 540 10.33 -25.88 6.06
N LYS A 541 11.51 -26.10 5.50
CA LYS A 541 12.63 -26.82 6.13
C LYS A 541 13.77 -25.86 6.40
N ILE A 542 14.43 -26.04 7.53
CA ILE A 542 15.60 -25.24 7.92
C ILE A 542 16.66 -26.18 8.51
N ASP A 543 17.91 -26.01 8.09
CA ASP A 543 19.05 -26.85 8.51
C ASP A 543 19.81 -26.22 9.69
N ALA A 544 19.10 -25.58 10.61
CA ALA A 544 19.66 -24.93 11.79
C ALA A 544 18.75 -25.14 13.01
N ASP A 545 19.32 -24.95 14.20
CA ASP A 545 18.57 -24.97 15.47
C ASP A 545 17.66 -23.72 15.52
N ALA A 546 16.44 -23.84 15.02
CA ALA A 546 15.46 -22.77 15.00
C ALA A 546 14.40 -22.94 16.08
N SER A 547 13.93 -21.83 16.64
CA SER A 547 12.73 -21.76 17.49
C SER A 547 11.62 -21.01 16.77
N LEU A 548 10.35 -21.23 17.13
CA LEU A 548 9.21 -20.53 16.59
C LEU A 548 8.34 -19.97 17.71
N SER A 549 8.05 -18.67 17.64
CA SER A 549 7.11 -17.98 18.53
C SER A 549 5.85 -17.58 17.77
N TRP A 550 4.67 -17.74 18.38
CA TRP A 550 3.36 -17.32 17.86
C TRP A 550 2.41 -16.96 19.01
N PRO A 551 1.50 -15.98 18.88
CA PRO A 551 1.50 -14.93 17.86
C PRO A 551 2.51 -13.81 18.21
N VAL A 552 3.15 -13.25 17.20
CA VAL A 552 3.96 -12.05 17.35
C VAL A 552 3.25 -10.91 16.60
N PHE A 553 3.03 -9.79 17.29
CA PHE A 553 2.29 -8.66 16.76
C PHE A 553 3.23 -7.55 16.34
N PRO A 554 3.38 -7.27 15.02
CA PRO A 554 4.20 -6.16 14.56
C PRO A 554 3.57 -4.81 14.94
N TYR A 555 4.40 -3.76 14.98
CA TYR A 555 3.92 -2.39 15.18
C TYR A 555 3.00 -1.96 14.03
N ASN A 556 1.85 -1.42 14.39
CA ASN A 556 0.89 -0.86 13.43
C ASN A 556 0.92 0.67 13.48
N PRO A 557 1.49 1.35 12.46
CA PRO A 557 1.55 2.82 12.44
C PRO A 557 0.16 3.47 12.40
N TYR A 558 -0.84 2.78 11.87
CA TYR A 558 -2.22 3.28 11.79
C TYR A 558 -2.93 3.29 13.14
N ARG A 559 -2.44 2.53 14.11
CA ARG A 559 -2.95 2.48 15.48
C ARG A 559 -1.98 3.09 16.49
N ASN A 560 -0.83 3.58 16.02
CA ASN A 560 0.27 4.09 16.86
C ASN A 560 0.65 3.11 17.98
N GLY A 561 0.73 1.84 17.66
CA GLY A 561 1.04 0.81 18.62
C GLY A 561 1.13 -0.59 18.02
N LEU A 562 1.23 -1.62 18.87
CA LEU A 562 1.24 -2.99 18.42
C LEU A 562 -0.09 -3.36 17.76
N GLU A 563 -0.01 -4.19 16.72
CA GLU A 563 -1.20 -4.82 16.19
C GLU A 563 -1.80 -5.79 17.22
N THR A 564 -3.10 -5.88 17.27
CA THR A 564 -3.81 -6.76 18.21
C THR A 564 -4.77 -7.73 17.52
N LYS A 565 -5.00 -7.54 16.22
CA LYS A 565 -5.81 -8.48 15.45
C LYS A 565 -5.00 -9.72 15.14
N LEU A 566 -5.50 -10.87 15.56
CA LEU A 566 -4.81 -12.14 15.42
C LEU A 566 -4.52 -12.51 13.96
N GLU A 567 -5.36 -12.07 13.04
CA GLU A 567 -5.17 -12.23 11.59
C GLU A 567 -3.95 -11.50 11.02
N HIS A 568 -3.43 -10.51 11.76
CA HIS A 568 -2.23 -9.74 11.38
C HIS A 568 -0.98 -10.16 12.16
N ALA A 569 -1.10 -11.15 13.02
CA ALA A 569 0.04 -11.72 13.72
C ALA A 569 0.93 -12.52 12.77
N VAL A 570 2.21 -12.59 13.10
CA VAL A 570 3.19 -13.42 12.40
C VAL A 570 3.73 -14.49 13.31
N GLY A 571 4.17 -15.61 12.74
CA GLY A 571 5.05 -16.55 13.40
C GLY A 571 6.50 -16.08 13.26
N LEU A 572 7.25 -16.00 14.34
CA LEU A 572 8.66 -15.61 14.31
C LEU A 572 9.55 -16.83 14.42
N LEU A 573 10.17 -17.22 13.30
CA LEU A 573 11.16 -18.29 13.25
C LEU A 573 12.55 -17.68 13.48
N CYS A 574 13.21 -18.03 14.58
CA CYS A 574 14.48 -17.45 15.01
C CYS A 574 15.60 -18.49 15.08
N VAL A 575 16.76 -18.16 14.52
CA VAL A 575 17.99 -18.95 14.59
C VAL A 575 19.08 -18.12 15.27
N PRO A 576 19.61 -18.55 16.43
CA PRO A 576 20.76 -17.89 17.05
C PRO A 576 22.01 -18.13 16.19
N LEU A 577 22.73 -17.07 15.87
CA LEU A 577 23.98 -17.12 15.10
C LEU A 577 25.16 -17.36 16.05
N ARG A 578 25.83 -18.49 15.89
CA ARG A 578 27.00 -18.85 16.72
C ARG A 578 28.28 -18.34 16.07
N LEU A 579 28.49 -17.02 16.12
CA LEU A 579 29.72 -16.40 15.62
C LEU A 579 30.86 -16.66 16.61
N ARG A 580 32.00 -17.15 16.11
CA ARG A 580 33.18 -17.41 16.92
C ARG A 580 34.38 -16.62 16.39
N VAL A 581 35.16 -15.99 17.26
CA VAL A 581 36.53 -15.60 16.93
C VAL A 581 37.40 -16.83 17.07
N ASN A 582 38.09 -17.18 15.99
CA ASN A 582 39.18 -18.13 16.10
C ASN A 582 40.50 -17.33 16.19
N PRO A 583 41.08 -17.13 17.39
CA PRO A 583 42.28 -16.33 17.56
C PRO A 583 43.52 -16.91 16.87
N ALA A 584 43.48 -18.21 16.54
CA ALA A 584 44.60 -18.90 15.91
C ALA A 584 44.60 -18.84 14.37
N HIS A 585 43.53 -18.33 13.73
CA HIS A 585 43.41 -18.38 12.27
C HIS A 585 42.86 -17.09 11.70
N TYR A 586 43.71 -16.07 11.58
CA TYR A 586 43.45 -14.87 10.74
C TYR A 586 43.22 -15.18 9.26
N VAL A 587 43.36 -16.45 8.84
CA VAL A 587 43.40 -16.86 7.43
C VAL A 587 42.10 -17.51 6.95
N ARG A 588 41.20 -17.91 7.81
CA ARG A 588 39.89 -18.46 7.42
C ARG A 588 38.78 -17.72 8.14
N PRO A 589 37.88 -17.01 7.38
CA PRO A 589 36.69 -16.43 7.95
C PRO A 589 35.85 -17.51 8.65
N ASN A 590 35.19 -17.14 9.74
CA ASN A 590 34.21 -18.01 10.38
C ASN A 590 32.93 -17.95 9.55
N GLU A 591 32.79 -18.89 8.63
CA GLU A 591 31.62 -19.00 7.76
C GLU A 591 30.58 -19.92 8.37
N HIS A 592 29.33 -19.49 8.30
CA HIS A 592 28.17 -20.23 8.73
C HIS A 592 27.09 -20.14 7.65
N GLU A 593 26.59 -21.27 7.20
CA GLU A 593 25.53 -21.31 6.18
C GLU A 593 24.24 -21.85 6.80
N ILE A 594 23.13 -21.16 6.59
CA ILE A 594 21.79 -21.58 6.98
C ILE A 594 20.95 -21.67 5.71
N ARG A 595 20.36 -22.84 5.47
CA ARG A 595 19.52 -23.09 4.32
C ARG A 595 18.06 -23.19 4.75
N VAL A 596 17.22 -22.43 4.06
CA VAL A 596 15.77 -22.47 4.19
C VAL A 596 15.20 -22.92 2.86
N ALA A 597 14.41 -23.98 2.86
CA ALA A 597 13.71 -24.47 1.67
C ALA A 597 12.21 -24.48 1.92
N VAL A 598 11.45 -23.83 1.07
CA VAL A 598 9.99 -23.81 1.13
C VAL A 598 9.45 -24.60 -0.05
N ARG A 599 8.64 -25.61 0.26
CA ARG A 599 8.01 -26.49 -0.73
C ARG A 599 6.49 -26.30 -0.76
N VAL A 600 5.95 -26.17 -1.95
CA VAL A 600 4.50 -26.18 -2.26
C VAL A 600 4.27 -27.29 -3.28
N PRO A 601 3.81 -28.49 -2.86
CA PRO A 601 3.63 -29.65 -3.75
C PRO A 601 2.64 -29.35 -4.89
N ARG A 602 2.80 -29.95 -6.05
CA ARG A 602 1.77 -29.89 -7.10
C ARG A 602 0.45 -30.47 -6.57
N ARG A 603 -0.66 -29.92 -7.01
CA ARG A 603 -1.94 -30.62 -6.85
C ARG A 603 -1.94 -31.83 -7.79
N ALA A 604 -2.27 -32.99 -7.23
CA ALA A 604 -2.41 -34.22 -8.01
C ALA A 604 -3.52 -34.12 -9.05
#